data_377f6c317c7fed74a7f6e35be4611012
#
_entry.id   377f6c317c7fed74a7f6e35be4611012
#
_cell.length_a   1.000
_cell.length_b   1.000
_cell.length_c   1.000
_cell.angle_alpha   90.00
_cell.angle_beta   90.00
_cell.angle_gamma   90.00
#
_symmetry.space_group_name_H-M   'P 1'
#
loop_
_entity.id
_entity.type
_entity.pdbx_description
1 polymer ?
#
loop_
_entity_poly.entity_id
_entity_poly.type
_entity_poly.pdbx_seq_one_letter_code
_entity_poly.pdbx_strand_id
1 'polypeptide(L)'
;MLNLLSKKLQRQLNLLEILFEEERCRLSQLEKRLASSGKTLRNDFIEINTYSSDIQIVTDRNAGVTAIFSPAFTKDHIYQIVISQSTEYKYLETILLHPKENYLAVSYTHLRA
;
A
#
# COMPACT_ATOMS: atom_id res chain seq x y z
N MET A 1 -2.05 -8.91 -18.80
CA MET A 1 -2.70 -8.73 -17.51
C MET A 1 -2.35 -7.38 -16.92
N LEU A 2 -3.32 -6.70 -16.39
CA LEU A 2 -3.09 -5.40 -15.78
C LEU A 2 -2.37 -5.54 -14.44
N ASN A 3 -1.23 -4.89 -14.33
CA ASN A 3 -0.47 -4.88 -13.07
C ASN A 3 -0.70 -3.55 -12.38
N LEU A 4 -1.51 -3.55 -11.32
CA LEU A 4 -1.87 -2.34 -10.59
C LEU A 4 -0.84 -1.94 -9.54
N LEU A 5 0.15 -2.78 -9.30
CA LEU A 5 1.12 -2.52 -8.24
C LEU A 5 2.51 -2.29 -8.82
N SER A 6 3.08 -1.12 -8.53
CA SER A 6 4.49 -0.84 -8.80
C SER A 6 5.36 -1.70 -7.89
N LYS A 7 6.67 -1.72 -8.16
CA LYS A 7 7.58 -2.45 -7.29
C LYS A 7 7.52 -1.96 -5.85
N LYS A 8 7.38 -0.65 -5.67
CA LYS A 8 7.24 -0.06 -4.34
C LYS A 8 5.98 -0.57 -3.63
N LEU A 9 4.85 -0.56 -4.32
CA LEU A 9 3.61 -1.01 -3.72
C LEU A 9 3.60 -2.51 -3.47
N GLN A 10 4.22 -3.31 -4.33
CA GLN A 10 4.39 -4.73 -4.08
C GLN A 10 5.22 -4.98 -2.82
N ARG A 11 6.29 -4.21 -2.65
CA ARG A 11 7.12 -4.31 -1.44
C ARG A 11 6.32 -3.94 -0.20
N GLN A 12 5.54 -2.87 -0.27
CA GLN A 12 4.72 -2.43 0.86
C GLN A 12 3.64 -3.45 1.19
N LEU A 13 3.05 -4.08 0.17
CA LEU A 13 2.08 -5.15 0.38
C LEU A 13 2.73 -6.32 1.11
N ASN A 14 3.89 -6.76 0.64
CA ASN A 14 4.61 -7.87 1.26
C ASN A 14 5.00 -7.53 2.70
N LEU A 15 5.45 -6.31 2.93
CA LEU A 15 5.81 -5.85 4.26
C LEU A 15 4.61 -5.93 5.22
N LEU A 16 3.46 -5.44 4.79
CA LEU A 16 2.26 -5.47 5.63
C LEU A 16 1.78 -6.89 5.88
N GLU A 17 1.90 -7.77 4.89
CA GLU A 17 1.53 -9.17 5.09
C GLU A 17 2.44 -9.83 6.14
N ILE A 18 3.73 -9.56 6.09
CA ILE A 18 4.66 -10.08 7.08
C ILE A 18 4.29 -9.57 8.48
N LEU A 19 4.06 -8.27 8.60
CA LEU A 19 3.76 -7.68 9.90
C LEU A 19 2.37 -8.06 10.41
N PHE A 20 1.46 -8.41 9.53
CA PHE A 20 0.15 -8.90 9.93
C PHE A 20 0.23 -10.30 10.54
N GLU A 21 1.10 -11.13 10.00
CA GLU A 21 1.26 -12.50 10.47
C GLU A 21 2.22 -12.62 11.65
N GLU A 22 3.22 -11.77 11.71
CA GLU A 22 4.23 -11.78 12.77
C GLU A 22 4.09 -10.51 13.60
N GLU A 23 3.95 -10.68 14.91
CA GLU A 23 3.74 -9.54 15.81
C GLU A 23 4.88 -8.54 15.77
N ARG A 24 6.10 -9.02 15.62
CA ARG A 24 7.28 -8.17 15.62
C ARG A 24 8.34 -8.81 14.73
N CYS A 25 8.99 -7.99 13.92
CA CYS A 25 10.06 -8.44 13.06
C CYS A 25 11.19 -7.41 13.11
N ARG A 26 12.43 -7.89 13.14
CA ARG A 26 13.57 -6.96 13.16
C ARG A 26 13.76 -6.33 11.79
N LEU A 27 14.18 -5.07 11.80
CA LEU A 27 14.44 -4.35 10.55
C LEU A 27 15.44 -5.10 9.67
N SER A 28 16.49 -5.67 10.27
CA SER A 28 17.49 -6.42 9.50
C SER A 28 16.90 -7.64 8.80
N GLN A 29 15.91 -8.28 9.42
CA GLN A 29 15.21 -9.41 8.79
C GLN A 29 14.33 -8.94 7.65
N LEU A 30 13.66 -7.82 7.84
CA LEU A 30 12.83 -7.24 6.78
C LEU A 30 13.69 -6.82 5.59
N GLU A 31 14.87 -6.27 5.84
CA GLU A 31 15.79 -5.92 4.76
C GLU A 31 16.14 -7.13 3.90
N LYS A 32 16.40 -8.25 4.54
CA LYS A 32 16.73 -9.49 3.81
C LYS A 32 15.51 -10.06 3.09
N ARG A 33 14.38 -10.12 3.78
CA ARG A 33 13.17 -10.73 3.21
C ARG A 33 12.61 -9.93 2.04
N LEU A 34 12.76 -8.61 2.10
CA LEU A 34 12.23 -7.70 1.07
C LEU A 34 13.31 -7.20 0.12
N ALA A 35 14.56 -7.64 0.30
CA ALA A 35 15.69 -7.23 -0.53
C ALA A 35 15.76 -5.71 -0.68
N SER A 36 15.64 -5.00 0.43
CA SER A 36 15.58 -3.53 0.45
C SER A 36 16.39 -2.98 1.62
N SER A 37 16.89 -1.76 1.47
CA SER A 37 17.66 -1.12 2.52
C SER A 37 16.74 -0.65 3.65
N GLY A 38 17.33 -0.50 4.85
CA GLY A 38 16.59 0.04 5.98
C GLY A 38 16.03 1.42 5.71
N LYS A 39 16.77 2.25 4.96
CA LYS A 39 16.29 3.58 4.60
C LYS A 39 15.03 3.49 3.76
N THR A 40 15.04 2.62 2.76
CA THR A 40 13.85 2.41 1.91
C THR A 40 12.67 1.93 2.74
N LEU A 41 12.90 0.98 3.64
CA LEU A 41 11.83 0.45 4.47
C LEU A 41 11.28 1.49 5.44
N ARG A 42 12.13 2.33 6.02
CA ARG A 42 11.67 3.39 6.90
C ARG A 42 10.81 4.41 6.15
N ASN A 43 11.16 4.72 4.90
CA ASN A 43 10.33 5.57 4.07
C ASN A 43 8.98 4.90 3.80
N ASP A 44 8.98 3.58 3.56
CA ASP A 44 7.74 2.82 3.39
C ASP A 44 6.86 2.91 4.64
N PHE A 45 7.46 2.80 5.83
CA PHE A 45 6.69 2.90 7.08
C PHE A 45 5.98 4.26 7.18
N ILE A 46 6.69 5.33 6.86
CA ILE A 46 6.11 6.67 6.90
C ILE A 46 4.96 6.78 5.92
N GLU A 47 5.15 6.31 4.70
CA GLU A 47 4.10 6.36 3.69
C GLU A 47 2.88 5.54 4.09
N ILE A 48 3.11 4.30 4.52
CA ILE A 48 2.01 3.41 4.92
C ILE A 48 1.19 4.02 6.06
N ASN A 49 1.86 4.68 7.00
CA ASN A 49 1.16 5.31 8.12
C ASN A 49 0.24 6.45 7.67
N THR A 50 0.42 6.95 6.45
CA THR A 50 -0.50 7.96 5.89
C THR A 50 -1.65 7.35 5.10
N TYR A 51 -1.60 6.04 4.79
CA TYR A 51 -2.62 5.43 3.94
C TYR A 51 -3.93 5.20 4.67
N SER A 52 -3.87 4.88 5.95
CA SER A 52 -5.08 4.56 6.71
C SER A 52 -4.82 4.72 8.19
N SER A 53 -5.83 5.16 8.93
CA SER A 53 -5.77 5.22 10.39
C SER A 53 -5.88 3.83 11.03
N ASP A 54 -6.22 2.81 10.24
CA ASP A 54 -6.36 1.44 10.72
C ASP A 54 -5.04 0.70 10.82
N ILE A 55 -3.95 1.28 10.28
CA ILE A 55 -2.62 0.69 10.32
C ILE A 55 -1.65 1.71 10.90
N GLN A 56 -0.83 1.28 11.85
CA GLN A 56 0.27 2.11 12.34
C GLN A 56 1.51 1.24 12.51
N ILE A 57 2.56 1.58 11.80
CA ILE A 57 3.85 0.89 11.92
C ILE A 57 4.74 1.67 12.86
N VAL A 58 5.26 0.99 13.86
CA VAL A 58 6.16 1.60 14.84
C VAL A 58 7.45 0.80 14.94
N THR A 59 8.54 1.50 15.27
CA THR A 59 9.83 0.86 15.49
C THR A 59 10.25 1.10 16.94
N ASP A 60 10.83 0.08 17.55
CA ASP A 60 11.32 0.20 18.93
C ASP A 60 12.82 0.46 18.95
N ARG A 61 13.40 0.57 20.17
CA ARG A 61 14.82 0.90 20.36
C ARG A 61 15.76 -0.17 19.80
N ASN A 62 15.29 -1.40 19.70
CA ASN A 62 16.12 -2.52 19.25
C ASN A 62 15.89 -2.81 17.75
N ALA A 63 15.42 -1.81 17.01
CA ALA A 63 15.12 -1.93 15.58
C ALA A 63 14.08 -3.02 15.29
N GLY A 64 13.18 -3.26 16.25
CA GLY A 64 12.03 -4.13 16.03
C GLY A 64 10.90 -3.34 15.42
N VAL A 65 10.24 -3.93 14.45
CA VAL A 65 9.15 -3.30 13.70
C VAL A 65 7.86 -4.03 14.03
N THR A 66 6.84 -3.25 14.40
CA THR A 66 5.51 -3.79 14.73
C THR A 66 4.47 -2.97 13.99
N ALA A 67 3.47 -3.65 13.46
CA ALA A 67 2.32 -2.96 12.88
C ALA A 67 1.12 -3.17 13.79
N ILE A 68 0.44 -2.08 14.10
CA ILE A 68 -0.77 -2.10 14.91
C ILE A 68 -1.94 -1.94 13.97
N PHE A 69 -2.86 -2.91 14.00
CA PHE A 69 -4.04 -2.93 13.15
C PHE A 69 -5.29 -2.76 13.97
N SER A 70 -6.31 -2.13 13.40
CA SER A 70 -7.61 -2.00 14.04
C SER A 70 -8.22 -3.40 14.27
N PRO A 71 -9.04 -3.58 15.33
CA PRO A 71 -9.54 -4.91 15.68
C PRO A 71 -10.29 -5.64 14.56
N ALA A 72 -11.01 -4.92 13.71
CA ALA A 72 -11.77 -5.53 12.63
C ALA A 72 -10.97 -5.67 11.33
N PHE A 73 -9.68 -5.38 11.38
CA PHE A 73 -8.85 -5.37 10.18
C PHE A 73 -8.53 -6.80 9.73
N THR A 74 -8.63 -7.05 8.43
CA THR A 74 -8.33 -8.36 7.85
C THR A 74 -7.24 -8.25 6.80
N LYS A 75 -6.73 -9.39 6.36
CA LYS A 75 -5.71 -9.42 5.32
C LYS A 75 -6.21 -8.82 4.00
N ASP A 76 -7.49 -8.96 3.72
CA ASP A 76 -8.08 -8.37 2.51
C ASP A 76 -8.01 -6.85 2.56
N HIS A 77 -8.15 -6.25 3.73
CA HIS A 77 -8.04 -4.81 3.89
C HIS A 77 -6.63 -4.32 3.54
N ILE A 78 -5.61 -5.11 3.85
CA ILE A 78 -4.23 -4.76 3.51
C ILE A 78 -4.11 -4.58 1.99
N TYR A 79 -4.61 -5.55 1.24
CA TYR A 79 -4.55 -5.50 -0.22
C TYR A 79 -5.30 -4.28 -0.74
N GLN A 80 -6.50 -4.03 -0.23
CA GLN A 80 -7.31 -2.90 -0.66
C GLN A 80 -6.62 -1.56 -0.39
N ILE A 81 -6.01 -1.41 0.78
CA ILE A 81 -5.32 -0.17 1.12
C ILE A 81 -4.13 0.06 0.18
N VAL A 82 -3.34 -0.97 -0.06
CA VAL A 82 -2.15 -0.83 -0.91
C VAL A 82 -2.55 -0.58 -2.36
N ILE A 83 -3.49 -1.35 -2.90
CA ILE A 83 -3.87 -1.20 -4.29
C ILE A 83 -4.53 0.15 -4.55
N SER A 84 -5.21 0.72 -3.55
CA SER A 84 -5.83 2.03 -3.70
C SER A 84 -4.80 3.15 -3.86
N GLN A 85 -3.53 2.87 -3.59
CA GLN A 85 -2.46 3.84 -3.81
C GLN A 85 -1.93 3.81 -5.24
N SER A 86 -2.30 2.82 -6.05
CA SER A 86 -1.81 2.74 -7.42
C SER A 86 -2.45 3.81 -8.29
N THR A 87 -1.70 4.29 -9.27
CA THR A 87 -2.20 5.31 -10.19
C THR A 87 -3.38 4.77 -10.99
N GLU A 88 -3.29 3.53 -11.45
CA GLU A 88 -4.33 2.90 -12.23
C GLU A 88 -5.63 2.76 -11.43
N TYR A 89 -5.52 2.35 -10.18
CA TYR A 89 -6.69 2.22 -9.32
C TYR A 89 -7.35 3.58 -9.07
N LYS A 90 -6.55 4.60 -8.78
CA LYS A 90 -7.07 5.94 -8.54
C LYS A 90 -7.78 6.50 -9.76
N TYR A 91 -7.25 6.22 -10.94
CA TYR A 91 -7.87 6.63 -12.18
C TYR A 91 -9.23 5.95 -12.37
N LEU A 92 -9.29 4.64 -12.18
CA LEU A 92 -10.54 3.90 -12.29
C LEU A 92 -11.58 4.36 -11.26
N GLU A 93 -11.14 4.60 -10.03
CA GLU A 93 -12.02 5.09 -8.98
C GLU A 93 -12.64 6.43 -9.36
N THR A 94 -11.81 7.33 -9.89
CA THR A 94 -12.29 8.64 -10.33
C THR A 94 -13.36 8.51 -11.40
N ILE A 95 -13.13 7.64 -12.37
CA ILE A 95 -14.12 7.41 -13.44
C ILE A 95 -15.42 6.85 -12.88
N LEU A 96 -15.34 5.90 -11.96
CA LEU A 96 -16.52 5.24 -11.42
C LEU A 96 -17.32 6.13 -10.46
N LEU A 97 -16.64 6.94 -9.65
CA LEU A 97 -17.30 7.77 -8.66
C LEU A 97 -17.78 9.11 -9.23
N HIS A 98 -17.22 9.56 -10.35
CA HIS A 98 -17.58 10.81 -10.98
C HIS A 98 -17.88 10.60 -12.46
N PRO A 99 -18.89 9.76 -12.76
CA PRO A 99 -19.12 9.35 -14.15
C PRO A 99 -19.44 10.51 -15.09
N LYS A 100 -20.16 11.52 -14.65
CA LYS A 100 -20.53 12.64 -15.51
C LYS A 100 -19.31 13.43 -15.96
N GLU A 101 -18.46 13.79 -15.02
CA GLU A 101 -17.26 14.56 -15.32
C GLU A 101 -16.30 13.77 -16.19
N ASN A 102 -16.05 12.54 -15.80
CA ASN A 102 -15.08 11.71 -16.48
C ASN A 102 -15.61 11.16 -17.81
N TYR A 103 -16.93 11.05 -17.93
CA TYR A 103 -17.53 10.64 -19.19
C TYR A 103 -17.14 11.62 -20.30
N LEU A 104 -17.28 12.93 -20.05
CA LEU A 104 -16.92 13.92 -21.03
C LEU A 104 -15.45 13.88 -21.39
N ALA A 105 -14.60 13.75 -20.39
CA ALA A 105 -13.17 13.64 -20.63
C ALA A 105 -12.82 12.41 -21.42
N VAL A 106 -13.41 11.28 -21.07
CA VAL A 106 -13.17 10.03 -21.77
C VAL A 106 -13.66 10.09 -23.20
N SER A 107 -14.84 10.70 -23.41
CA SER A 107 -15.37 10.90 -24.76
C SER A 107 -14.37 11.63 -25.63
N TYR A 108 -13.77 12.67 -25.10
CA TYR A 108 -12.83 13.46 -25.87
C TYR A 108 -11.50 12.77 -26.11
N THR A 109 -11.03 12.03 -25.15
CA THR A 109 -9.65 11.52 -25.18
C THR A 109 -9.54 10.04 -25.50
N HIS A 110 -10.56 9.25 -25.21
CA HIS A 110 -10.47 7.81 -25.32
C HIS A 110 -11.50 7.20 -26.27
N LEU A 111 -12.75 7.56 -26.13
CA LEU A 111 -13.79 6.95 -26.95
C LEU A 111 -13.66 7.31 -28.41
N ARG A 112 -12.96 8.37 -28.69
CA ARG A 112 -12.73 8.85 -30.04
C ARG A 112 -11.49 8.27 -30.69
N ALA A 113 -10.69 7.64 -29.88
CA ALA A 113 -9.47 6.99 -30.37
C ALA A 113 -9.78 5.54 -30.85
#